data_efa21d0626916f8988e19ef979313156
#
_entry.id   efa21d0626916f8988e19ef979313156
#
_cell.length_a   1.000
_cell.length_b   1.000
_cell.length_c   1.000
_cell.angle_alpha   90.00
_cell.angle_beta   90.00
_cell.angle_gamma   90.00
#
_symmetry.space_group_name_H-M   'P 1'
#
loop_
_entity.id
_entity.type
_entity.pdbx_description
1 polymer ?
#
loop_
_entity_poly.entity_id
_entity_poly.type
_entity_poly.pdbx_seq_one_letter_code
_entity_poly.pdbx_strand_id
1 'polypeptide(L)'
;MSMLKEAFAAGKFGVTAEMAPPKGYDFSEQLEAARLLNGKVHGVNVTDMQSASLKASSLGLCIALKNAGVEPILQMTGRDRNRMAIMGDILSAAAFGIDTMLALTGDHPVVGDCPESKPVYDLDSVGILKMLTKMEQTNCDCGGNEIAGGAPKFYKGASVTPVYDPIELQINKLRQKVENGAEYIQTQGIFDLETFKRFLDKVDAAGIKTHIMAGIIPLKAAGMARYMNENVPGIAVPQEMIDRLAAAAEEGKAKGVKGLPMKLGMEMAAEMIAKIKDEHLCDGVHIMAIGAEKNVPAILEKAGVTI
;
A
#
# COMPACT_ATOMS: atom_id res chain seq x y z
N MET A 1 -1.89 -8.65 -17.95
CA MET A 1 -3.04 -8.54 -17.01
C MET A 1 -2.45 -8.52 -15.61
N SER A 2 -3.04 -7.77 -14.69
CA SER A 2 -2.53 -7.63 -13.32
C SER A 2 -2.47 -8.99 -12.59
N MET A 3 -1.29 -9.39 -12.09
CA MET A 3 -1.13 -10.63 -11.31
C MET A 3 -2.03 -10.64 -10.07
N LEU A 4 -2.22 -9.50 -9.42
CA LEU A 4 -3.12 -9.38 -8.26
C LEU A 4 -4.58 -9.61 -8.66
N LYS A 5 -5.03 -9.06 -9.80
CA LYS A 5 -6.38 -9.28 -10.33
C LYS A 5 -6.62 -10.75 -10.67
N GLU A 6 -5.64 -11.40 -11.30
CA GLU A 6 -5.71 -12.83 -11.62
C GLU A 6 -5.77 -13.70 -10.37
N ALA A 7 -5.00 -13.35 -9.33
CA ALA A 7 -5.04 -14.05 -8.04
C ALA A 7 -6.42 -14.00 -7.40
N PHE A 8 -7.04 -12.82 -7.33
CA PHE A 8 -8.39 -12.67 -6.77
C PHE A 8 -9.44 -13.37 -7.62
N ALA A 9 -9.35 -13.27 -8.95
CA ALA A 9 -10.27 -13.99 -9.85
C ALA A 9 -10.17 -15.51 -9.70
N ALA A 10 -9.00 -16.03 -9.31
CA ALA A 10 -8.77 -17.45 -9.00
C ALA A 10 -9.11 -17.84 -7.54
N GLY A 11 -9.66 -16.92 -6.74
CA GLY A 11 -9.96 -17.15 -5.32
C GLY A 11 -8.72 -17.33 -4.45
N LYS A 12 -7.56 -16.86 -4.91
CA LYS A 12 -6.30 -16.96 -4.15
C LYS A 12 -6.14 -15.80 -3.17
N PHE A 13 -5.45 -16.05 -2.07
CA PHE A 13 -5.07 -15.03 -1.11
C PHE A 13 -4.07 -14.05 -1.72
N GLY A 14 -4.45 -12.77 -1.83
CA GLY A 14 -3.63 -11.72 -2.44
C GLY A 14 -2.46 -11.32 -1.55
N VAL A 15 -1.27 -11.17 -2.10
CA VAL A 15 -0.10 -10.69 -1.36
C VAL A 15 0.59 -9.59 -2.14
N THR A 16 0.78 -8.43 -1.52
CA THR A 16 1.58 -7.33 -2.08
C THR A 16 2.60 -6.86 -1.05
N ALA A 17 3.70 -6.30 -1.51
CA ALA A 17 4.68 -5.63 -0.67
C ALA A 17 4.81 -4.16 -1.07
N GLU A 18 5.30 -3.33 -0.17
CA GLU A 18 5.56 -1.93 -0.44
C GLU A 18 7.06 -1.66 -0.57
N MET A 19 7.44 -0.76 -1.45
CA MET A 19 8.80 -0.29 -1.67
C MET A 19 8.80 1.21 -1.92
N ALA A 20 9.65 1.95 -1.21
CA ALA A 20 9.84 3.37 -1.43
C ALA A 20 10.95 3.61 -2.45
N PRO A 21 10.75 4.53 -3.43
CA PRO A 21 11.86 5.05 -4.21
C PRO A 21 12.90 5.71 -3.30
N PRO A 22 14.19 5.77 -3.70
CA PRO A 22 15.23 6.45 -2.93
C PRO A 22 15.06 7.97 -3.00
N LYS A 23 15.69 8.68 -2.08
CA LYS A 23 15.90 10.14 -2.17
C LYS A 23 17.07 10.48 -3.11
N GLY A 24 17.12 9.83 -4.25
CA GLY A 24 18.17 9.95 -5.25
C GLY A 24 17.73 9.29 -6.55
N TYR A 25 18.64 9.07 -7.48
CA TYR A 25 18.36 8.51 -8.79
C TYR A 25 18.94 7.10 -9.02
N ASP A 26 19.64 6.54 -8.04
CA ASP A 26 20.16 5.18 -8.09
C ASP A 26 19.15 4.19 -7.48
N PHE A 27 18.61 3.30 -8.30
CA PHE A 27 17.63 2.29 -7.92
C PHE A 27 18.24 0.91 -7.62
N SER A 28 19.55 0.80 -7.55
CA SER A 28 20.23 -0.50 -7.42
C SER A 28 19.77 -1.29 -6.20
N GLU A 29 19.64 -0.64 -5.04
CA GLU A 29 19.17 -1.27 -3.79
C GLU A 29 17.72 -1.76 -3.91
N GLN A 30 16.84 -0.92 -4.50
CA GLN A 30 15.43 -1.26 -4.72
C GLN A 30 15.28 -2.44 -5.69
N LEU A 31 16.06 -2.46 -6.77
CA LEU A 31 16.04 -3.56 -7.73
C LEU A 31 16.58 -4.87 -7.13
N GLU A 32 17.60 -4.80 -6.28
CA GLU A 32 18.08 -5.97 -5.54
C GLU A 32 17.01 -6.53 -4.59
N ALA A 33 16.38 -5.66 -3.79
CA ALA A 33 15.30 -6.07 -2.91
C ALA A 33 14.09 -6.62 -3.68
N ALA A 34 13.74 -6.00 -4.80
CA ALA A 34 12.62 -6.44 -5.64
C ALA A 34 12.82 -7.83 -6.24
N ARG A 35 14.05 -8.21 -6.60
CA ARG A 35 14.35 -9.57 -7.07
C ARG A 35 14.04 -10.63 -6.02
N LEU A 36 14.20 -10.33 -4.74
CA LEU A 36 13.86 -11.24 -3.63
C LEU A 36 12.34 -11.39 -3.48
N LEU A 37 11.57 -10.40 -3.90
CA LEU A 37 10.10 -10.39 -3.85
C LEU A 37 9.47 -11.07 -5.07
N ASN A 38 10.21 -11.20 -6.17
CA ASN A 38 9.71 -11.78 -7.42
C ASN A 38 9.26 -13.24 -7.20
N GLY A 39 8.02 -13.57 -7.60
CA GLY A 39 7.41 -14.88 -7.36
C GLY A 39 7.05 -15.16 -5.89
N LYS A 40 7.13 -14.14 -5.00
CA LYS A 40 6.71 -14.23 -3.59
C LYS A 40 5.53 -13.32 -3.28
N VAL A 41 5.29 -12.32 -4.12
CA VAL A 41 4.17 -11.37 -4.03
C VAL A 41 3.53 -11.19 -5.40
N HIS A 42 2.23 -10.85 -5.44
CA HIS A 42 1.49 -10.57 -6.67
C HIS A 42 1.75 -9.16 -7.23
N GLY A 43 2.44 -8.31 -6.48
CA GLY A 43 2.84 -6.99 -6.91
C GLY A 43 3.60 -6.23 -5.84
N VAL A 44 4.43 -5.28 -6.28
CA VAL A 44 5.19 -4.39 -5.41
C VAL A 44 4.65 -2.97 -5.57
N ASN A 45 3.98 -2.46 -4.53
CA ASN A 45 3.53 -1.07 -4.45
C ASN A 45 4.75 -0.15 -4.40
N VAL A 46 4.82 0.80 -5.30
CA VAL A 46 5.86 1.83 -5.30
C VAL A 46 5.27 3.12 -4.76
N THR A 47 5.74 3.56 -3.59
CA THR A 47 5.19 4.73 -2.91
C THR A 47 5.45 6.02 -3.68
N ASP A 48 4.52 6.98 -3.57
CA ASP A 48 4.59 8.27 -4.25
C ASP A 48 4.82 9.39 -3.22
N MET A 49 6.09 9.66 -2.92
CA MET A 49 6.53 10.68 -1.95
C MET A 49 5.77 10.58 -0.62
N GLN A 50 5.76 9.38 -0.02
CA GLN A 50 5.07 9.13 1.23
C GLN A 50 5.54 10.09 2.34
N SER A 51 4.64 10.46 3.25
CA SER A 51 4.85 11.47 4.28
C SER A 51 5.32 12.83 3.71
N ALA A 52 4.94 13.15 2.47
CA ALA A 52 5.31 14.36 1.75
C ALA A 52 6.84 14.61 1.70
N SER A 53 7.64 13.56 1.74
CA SER A 53 9.11 13.64 1.68
C SER A 53 9.60 13.37 0.26
N LEU A 54 10.58 14.17 -0.19
CA LEU A 54 11.16 14.04 -1.53
C LEU A 54 11.75 12.64 -1.76
N LYS A 55 11.30 12.01 -2.83
CA LYS A 55 11.79 10.74 -3.37
C LYS A 55 11.84 10.83 -4.89
N ALA A 56 12.50 9.89 -5.56
CA ALA A 56 12.28 9.71 -6.98
C ALA A 56 10.81 9.37 -7.24
N SER A 57 10.31 9.64 -8.45
CA SER A 57 8.89 9.41 -8.75
C SER A 57 8.53 7.93 -8.70
N SER A 58 7.32 7.63 -8.24
CA SER A 58 6.74 6.29 -8.25
C SER A 58 6.81 5.68 -9.66
N LEU A 59 6.41 6.43 -10.68
CA LEU A 59 6.43 5.98 -12.07
C LEU A 59 7.83 5.55 -12.52
N GLY A 60 8.87 6.33 -12.17
CA GLY A 60 10.26 6.01 -12.55
C GLY A 60 10.72 4.66 -11.99
N LEU A 61 10.47 4.38 -10.71
CA LEU A 61 10.81 3.09 -10.12
C LEU A 61 9.89 1.97 -10.63
N CYS A 62 8.60 2.22 -10.88
CA CYS A 62 7.70 1.24 -11.49
C CYS A 62 8.21 0.77 -12.85
N ILE A 63 8.69 1.68 -13.72
CA ILE A 63 9.29 1.33 -15.00
C ILE A 63 10.54 0.48 -14.81
N ALA A 64 11.40 0.84 -13.86
CA ALA A 64 12.61 0.06 -13.57
C ALA A 64 12.29 -1.35 -13.07
N LEU A 65 11.30 -1.51 -12.18
CA LEU A 65 10.82 -2.80 -11.68
C LEU A 65 10.24 -3.64 -12.81
N LYS A 66 9.39 -3.06 -13.66
CA LYS A 66 8.78 -3.75 -14.81
C LYS A 66 9.84 -4.28 -15.77
N ASN A 67 10.85 -3.47 -16.09
CA ASN A 67 11.99 -3.88 -16.91
C ASN A 67 12.84 -4.98 -16.25
N ALA A 68 12.84 -5.06 -14.92
CA ALA A 68 13.50 -6.13 -14.17
C ALA A 68 12.64 -7.40 -14.00
N GLY A 69 11.43 -7.44 -14.60
CA GLY A 69 10.51 -8.59 -14.53
C GLY A 69 9.75 -8.70 -13.21
N VAL A 70 9.66 -7.61 -12.43
CA VAL A 70 8.88 -7.53 -11.18
C VAL A 70 7.61 -6.73 -11.45
N GLU A 71 6.47 -7.22 -11.00
CA GLU A 71 5.17 -6.58 -11.22
C GLU A 71 4.99 -5.37 -10.29
N PRO A 72 4.98 -4.12 -10.79
CA PRO A 72 4.80 -2.95 -9.98
C PRO A 72 3.32 -2.60 -9.81
N ILE A 73 2.98 -1.99 -8.67
CA ILE A 73 1.72 -1.30 -8.42
C ILE A 73 2.02 0.18 -8.29
N LEU A 74 1.56 0.98 -9.24
CA LEU A 74 1.81 2.41 -9.28
C LEU A 74 0.97 3.13 -8.21
N GLN A 75 1.59 3.64 -7.15
CA GLN A 75 0.91 4.58 -6.27
C GLN A 75 0.92 5.98 -6.91
N MET A 76 -0.23 6.64 -6.91
CA MET A 76 -0.43 7.95 -7.53
C MET A 76 -1.14 8.88 -6.56
N THR A 77 -0.48 9.97 -6.17
CA THR A 77 -1.07 11.01 -5.31
C THR A 77 -1.60 12.19 -6.13
N GLY A 78 -2.73 12.75 -5.68
CA GLY A 78 -3.25 14.02 -6.22
C GLY A 78 -2.55 15.25 -5.64
N ARG A 79 -1.73 15.09 -4.59
CA ARG A 79 -1.05 16.21 -3.90
C ARG A 79 -0.18 17.04 -4.83
N ASP A 80 0.63 16.40 -5.66
CA ASP A 80 1.69 17.07 -6.40
C ASP A 80 1.34 17.32 -7.88
N ARG A 81 0.20 16.82 -8.34
CA ARG A 81 -0.18 16.78 -9.77
C ARG A 81 -1.60 17.27 -10.00
N ASN A 82 -1.80 18.04 -11.07
CA ASN A 82 -3.13 18.28 -11.61
C ASN A 82 -3.57 17.09 -12.51
N ARG A 83 -4.84 17.07 -12.90
CA ARG A 83 -5.42 15.97 -13.71
C ARG A 83 -4.67 15.75 -15.04
N MET A 84 -4.12 16.80 -15.67
CA MET A 84 -3.38 16.66 -16.90
C MET A 84 -2.07 15.89 -16.70
N ALA A 85 -1.32 16.22 -15.65
CA ALA A 85 -0.12 15.49 -15.27
C ALA A 85 -0.42 14.03 -14.88
N ILE A 86 -1.51 13.80 -14.12
CA ILE A 86 -1.97 12.45 -13.76
C ILE A 86 -2.31 11.63 -15.01
N MET A 87 -3.07 12.19 -15.97
CA MET A 87 -3.38 11.50 -17.24
C MET A 87 -2.09 11.17 -18.03
N GLY A 88 -1.14 12.10 -18.12
CA GLY A 88 0.15 11.87 -18.77
C GLY A 88 0.95 10.73 -18.15
N ASP A 89 1.03 10.71 -16.82
CA ASP A 89 1.71 9.63 -16.08
C ASP A 89 1.02 8.27 -16.28
N ILE A 90 -0.32 8.23 -16.30
CA ILE A 90 -1.11 7.02 -16.53
C ILE A 90 -0.91 6.48 -17.95
N LEU A 91 -0.92 7.35 -18.97
CA LEU A 91 -0.62 6.95 -20.36
C LEU A 91 0.81 6.40 -20.48
N SER A 92 1.77 7.05 -19.80
CA SER A 92 3.15 6.58 -19.75
C SER A 92 3.28 5.23 -19.04
N ALA A 93 2.63 5.06 -17.89
CA ALA A 93 2.61 3.78 -17.16
C ALA A 93 2.08 2.64 -18.04
N ALA A 94 0.96 2.87 -18.74
CA ALA A 94 0.38 1.89 -19.66
C ALA A 94 1.32 1.54 -20.83
N ALA A 95 2.03 2.54 -21.39
CA ALA A 95 2.99 2.32 -22.46
C ALA A 95 4.14 1.39 -22.05
N PHE A 96 4.49 1.35 -20.76
CA PHE A 96 5.46 0.42 -20.18
C PHE A 96 4.84 -0.88 -19.64
N GLY A 97 3.54 -1.12 -19.89
CA GLY A 97 2.85 -2.35 -19.48
C GLY A 97 2.53 -2.39 -17.98
N ILE A 98 2.49 -1.25 -17.30
CA ILE A 98 2.03 -1.14 -15.92
C ILE A 98 0.51 -1.02 -15.95
N ASP A 99 -0.21 -1.95 -15.33
CA ASP A 99 -1.66 -2.07 -15.42
C ASP A 99 -2.36 -2.14 -14.05
N THR A 100 -1.62 -1.91 -12.96
CA THR A 100 -2.15 -1.91 -11.60
C THR A 100 -1.74 -0.62 -10.89
N MET A 101 -2.68 0.01 -10.21
CA MET A 101 -2.43 1.26 -9.52
C MET A 101 -3.17 1.38 -8.19
N LEU A 102 -2.67 2.24 -7.31
CA LEU A 102 -3.31 2.65 -6.07
C LEU A 102 -3.50 4.16 -6.06
N ALA A 103 -4.76 4.61 -6.08
CA ALA A 103 -5.11 6.04 -6.05
C ALA A 103 -5.08 6.59 -4.62
N LEU A 104 -4.31 7.64 -4.40
CA LEU A 104 -4.11 8.28 -3.11
C LEU A 104 -4.37 9.79 -3.17
N THR A 105 -4.77 10.39 -2.06
CA THR A 105 -4.83 11.85 -1.94
C THR A 105 -3.43 12.42 -1.69
N GLY A 106 -2.65 11.78 -0.84
CA GLY A 106 -1.32 12.21 -0.38
C GLY A 106 -1.38 13.08 0.87
N ASP A 107 -0.34 13.00 1.69
CA ASP A 107 -0.19 13.82 2.90
C ASP A 107 0.11 15.28 2.52
N HIS A 108 -0.34 16.24 3.34
CA HIS A 108 -0.08 17.65 3.08
C HIS A 108 1.42 17.97 3.17
N PRO A 109 2.01 18.82 2.28
CA PRO A 109 3.44 19.13 2.27
C PRO A 109 4.00 19.63 3.60
N VAL A 110 3.17 20.26 4.44
CA VAL A 110 3.57 20.79 5.76
C VAL A 110 4.17 19.74 6.70
N VAL A 111 3.84 18.44 6.51
CA VAL A 111 4.36 17.36 7.35
C VAL A 111 5.65 16.73 6.79
N GLY A 112 6.07 17.16 5.61
CA GLY A 112 7.22 16.60 4.88
C GLY A 112 8.52 17.40 5.03
N ASP A 113 9.46 17.09 4.17
CA ASP A 113 10.80 17.72 4.17
C ASP A 113 10.92 18.96 3.28
N CYS A 114 9.84 19.35 2.59
CA CYS A 114 9.73 20.59 1.79
C CYS A 114 8.39 21.30 2.06
N PRO A 115 8.19 21.85 3.27
CA PRO A 115 6.89 22.38 3.71
C PRO A 115 6.43 23.63 2.94
N GLU A 116 7.32 24.34 2.24
CA GLU A 116 6.97 25.47 1.38
C GLU A 116 6.35 25.02 0.04
N SER A 117 6.42 23.74 -0.33
CA SER A 117 5.81 23.23 -1.55
C SER A 117 4.32 23.51 -1.58
N LYS A 118 3.82 24.03 -2.70
CA LYS A 118 2.39 24.30 -2.87
C LYS A 118 1.67 23.03 -3.30
N PRO A 119 0.71 22.51 -2.51
CA PRO A 119 -0.07 21.35 -2.92
C PRO A 119 -1.00 21.73 -4.08
N VAL A 120 -1.22 20.81 -4.98
CA VAL A 120 -2.12 21.00 -6.13
C VAL A 120 -3.53 20.56 -5.77
N TYR A 121 -3.70 19.28 -5.36
CA TYR A 121 -5.00 18.70 -5.00
C TYR A 121 -6.14 19.04 -5.98
N ASP A 122 -5.85 19.05 -7.29
CA ASP A 122 -6.89 19.16 -8.32
C ASP A 122 -7.86 17.97 -8.23
N LEU A 123 -7.34 16.79 -7.90
CA LEU A 123 -8.10 15.58 -7.63
C LEU A 123 -7.59 14.94 -6.33
N ASP A 124 -8.53 14.45 -5.52
CA ASP A 124 -8.26 13.50 -4.44
C ASP A 124 -8.30 12.05 -4.97
N SER A 125 -8.14 11.07 -4.12
CA SER A 125 -8.17 9.66 -4.51
C SER A 125 -9.49 9.24 -5.18
N VAL A 126 -10.62 9.77 -4.74
CA VAL A 126 -11.94 9.52 -5.36
C VAL A 126 -12.01 10.15 -6.75
N GLY A 127 -11.53 11.40 -6.86
CA GLY A 127 -11.46 12.12 -8.14
C GLY A 127 -10.58 11.41 -9.17
N ILE A 128 -9.43 10.86 -8.75
CA ILE A 128 -8.54 10.07 -9.61
C ILE A 128 -9.25 8.81 -10.12
N LEU A 129 -9.88 8.03 -9.23
CA LEU A 129 -10.64 6.83 -9.59
C LEU A 129 -11.77 7.15 -10.58
N LYS A 130 -12.55 8.19 -10.29
CA LYS A 130 -13.64 8.65 -11.16
C LYS A 130 -13.14 9.06 -12.54
N MET A 131 -12.04 9.80 -12.59
CA MET A 131 -11.40 10.24 -13.84
C MET A 131 -11.00 9.02 -14.69
N LEU A 132 -10.26 8.09 -14.11
CA LEU A 132 -9.79 6.88 -14.81
C LEU A 132 -10.94 6.02 -15.29
N THR A 133 -11.93 5.78 -14.45
CA THR A 133 -13.13 5.01 -14.83
C THR A 133 -13.88 5.67 -15.98
N LYS A 134 -14.00 7.00 -15.96
CA LYS A 134 -14.61 7.73 -17.08
C LYS A 134 -13.77 7.59 -18.35
N MET A 135 -12.44 7.76 -18.28
CA MET A 135 -11.55 7.57 -19.44
C MET A 135 -11.73 6.18 -20.06
N GLU A 136 -11.73 5.13 -19.24
CA GLU A 136 -11.93 3.74 -19.69
C GLU A 136 -13.29 3.51 -20.37
N GLN A 137 -14.35 4.15 -19.85
CA GLN A 137 -15.72 3.99 -20.39
C GLN A 137 -15.94 4.78 -21.67
N THR A 138 -15.34 5.96 -21.80
CA THR A 138 -15.61 6.88 -22.91
C THR A 138 -14.52 6.87 -23.98
N ASN A 139 -13.38 6.27 -23.68
CA ASN A 139 -12.16 6.34 -24.52
C ASN A 139 -11.67 7.77 -24.77
N CYS A 140 -12.01 8.72 -23.89
CA CYS A 140 -11.66 10.13 -23.99
C CYS A 140 -10.90 10.62 -22.77
N ASP A 141 -10.12 11.67 -22.95
CA ASP A 141 -9.49 12.42 -21.86
C ASP A 141 -10.53 13.27 -21.08
N CYS A 142 -10.09 14.02 -20.07
CA CYS A 142 -10.96 14.92 -19.31
C CYS A 142 -11.59 16.05 -20.13
N GLY A 143 -10.98 16.42 -21.24
CA GLY A 143 -11.47 17.44 -22.18
C GLY A 143 -12.50 16.91 -23.17
N GLY A 144 -12.72 15.58 -23.20
CA GLY A 144 -13.60 14.92 -24.15
C GLY A 144 -12.94 14.57 -25.49
N ASN A 145 -11.60 14.68 -25.58
CA ASN A 145 -10.86 14.31 -26.79
C ASN A 145 -10.56 12.82 -26.77
N GLU A 146 -10.68 12.18 -27.92
CA GLU A 146 -10.38 10.75 -28.07
C GLU A 146 -8.89 10.46 -27.77
N ILE A 147 -8.67 9.35 -27.02
CA ILE A 147 -7.33 8.85 -26.73
C ILE A 147 -6.89 7.91 -27.84
N ALA A 148 -5.86 8.30 -28.60
CA ALA A 148 -5.32 7.51 -29.70
C ALA A 148 -4.86 6.11 -29.21
N GLY A 149 -5.35 5.06 -29.85
CA GLY A 149 -5.06 3.67 -29.45
C GLY A 149 -5.90 3.13 -28.30
N GLY A 150 -6.79 3.94 -27.74
CA GLY A 150 -7.70 3.56 -26.67
C GLY A 150 -7.22 3.99 -25.26
N ALA A 151 -8.17 4.17 -24.36
CA ALA A 151 -7.87 4.47 -22.97
C ALA A 151 -7.25 3.25 -22.28
N PRO A 152 -6.17 3.42 -21.51
CA PRO A 152 -5.56 2.32 -20.77
C PRO A 152 -6.50 1.80 -19.68
N LYS A 153 -6.47 0.49 -19.46
CA LYS A 153 -7.26 -0.17 -18.42
C LYS A 153 -6.34 -0.53 -17.24
N PHE A 154 -6.69 -0.05 -16.07
CA PHE A 154 -5.96 -0.35 -14.83
C PHE A 154 -6.81 -1.18 -13.87
N TYR A 155 -6.17 -2.11 -13.17
CA TYR A 155 -6.71 -2.67 -11.94
C TYR A 155 -6.53 -1.62 -10.84
N LYS A 156 -7.64 -0.96 -10.46
CA LYS A 156 -7.61 0.26 -9.62
C LYS A 156 -7.82 -0.08 -8.16
N GLY A 157 -6.88 0.31 -7.32
CA GLY A 157 -6.97 0.23 -5.88
C GLY A 157 -7.08 1.58 -5.19
N ALA A 158 -7.44 1.54 -3.93
CA ALA A 158 -7.40 2.67 -3.02
C ALA A 158 -7.09 2.22 -1.59
N SER A 159 -6.87 3.18 -0.69
CA SER A 159 -6.60 2.89 0.72
C SER A 159 -7.80 3.20 1.62
N VAL A 160 -7.84 2.58 2.81
CA VAL A 160 -8.78 2.89 3.89
C VAL A 160 -8.07 2.76 5.23
N THR A 161 -8.55 3.47 6.25
CA THR A 161 -8.02 3.43 7.61
C THR A 161 -9.02 2.76 8.55
N PRO A 162 -8.83 1.47 8.93
CA PRO A 162 -9.75 0.75 9.79
C PRO A 162 -9.84 1.30 11.22
N VAL A 163 -8.75 1.92 11.68
CA VAL A 163 -8.65 2.50 13.03
C VAL A 163 -8.90 4.00 12.95
N TYR A 164 -10.16 4.41 13.05
CA TYR A 164 -10.57 5.81 12.99
C TYR A 164 -11.88 6.01 13.77
N ASP A 165 -12.02 7.13 14.43
CA ASP A 165 -13.25 7.48 15.15
C ASP A 165 -13.74 8.88 14.70
N PRO A 166 -15.00 9.01 14.21
CA PRO A 166 -15.96 7.93 13.97
C PRO A 166 -15.65 7.11 12.69
N ILE A 167 -15.75 5.79 12.79
CA ILE A 167 -15.44 4.87 11.68
C ILE A 167 -16.37 5.05 10.48
N GLU A 168 -17.57 5.58 10.68
CA GLU A 168 -18.58 5.85 9.62
C GLU A 168 -18.03 6.75 8.53
N LEU A 169 -17.10 7.67 8.86
CA LEU A 169 -16.42 8.50 7.87
C LEU A 169 -15.55 7.66 6.92
N GLN A 170 -14.87 6.66 7.45
CA GLN A 170 -14.06 5.76 6.63
C GLN A 170 -14.93 4.84 5.77
N ILE A 171 -16.04 4.34 6.31
CA ILE A 171 -17.01 3.53 5.54
C ILE A 171 -17.60 4.35 4.39
N ASN A 172 -17.97 5.61 4.62
CA ASN A 172 -18.49 6.49 3.57
C ASN A 172 -17.43 6.78 2.50
N LYS A 173 -16.18 7.05 2.89
CA LYS A 173 -15.07 7.23 1.93
C LYS A 173 -14.80 5.96 1.14
N LEU A 174 -14.82 4.79 1.79
CA LEU A 174 -14.65 3.50 1.14
C LEU A 174 -15.74 3.28 0.07
N ARG A 175 -17.01 3.54 0.42
CA ARG A 175 -18.12 3.45 -0.54
C ARG A 175 -17.89 4.33 -1.75
N GLN A 176 -17.55 5.61 -1.55
CA GLN A 176 -17.25 6.53 -2.65
C GLN A 176 -16.11 6.02 -3.55
N LYS A 177 -15.06 5.43 -2.98
CA LYS A 177 -13.96 4.86 -3.75
C LYS A 177 -14.41 3.69 -4.61
N VAL A 178 -15.19 2.77 -4.05
CA VAL A 178 -15.71 1.59 -4.77
C VAL A 178 -16.71 2.02 -5.86
N GLU A 179 -17.64 2.92 -5.57
CA GLU A 179 -18.61 3.46 -6.54
C GLU A 179 -17.93 4.21 -7.69
N ASN A 180 -16.73 4.74 -7.48
CA ASN A 180 -15.94 5.43 -8.51
C ASN A 180 -14.85 4.54 -9.14
N GLY A 181 -14.90 3.21 -8.91
CA GLY A 181 -14.15 2.23 -9.67
C GLY A 181 -12.95 1.61 -8.97
N ALA A 182 -12.81 1.72 -7.64
CA ALA A 182 -11.85 0.92 -6.90
C ALA A 182 -12.29 -0.54 -6.90
N GLU A 183 -11.41 -1.43 -7.36
CA GLU A 183 -11.63 -2.87 -7.48
C GLU A 183 -11.00 -3.63 -6.30
N TYR A 184 -10.01 -3.04 -5.63
CA TYR A 184 -9.41 -3.54 -4.40
C TYR A 184 -9.03 -2.41 -3.44
N ILE A 185 -8.93 -2.75 -2.17
CA ILE A 185 -8.60 -1.80 -1.09
C ILE A 185 -7.45 -2.35 -0.26
N GLN A 186 -6.45 -1.52 -0.02
CA GLN A 186 -5.38 -1.79 0.95
C GLN A 186 -5.65 -0.97 2.21
N THR A 187 -5.63 -1.62 3.38
CA THR A 187 -5.84 -0.88 4.63
C THR A 187 -4.55 -0.24 5.12
N GLN A 188 -4.68 0.79 5.96
CA GLN A 188 -3.58 1.22 6.83
C GLN A 188 -3.15 0.05 7.72
N GLY A 189 -1.94 0.12 8.27
CA GLY A 189 -1.39 -0.93 9.14
C GLY A 189 -2.32 -1.29 10.29
N ILE A 190 -2.66 -2.56 10.41
CA ILE A 190 -3.45 -3.11 11.50
C ILE A 190 -2.55 -3.85 12.49
N PHE A 191 -2.85 -3.73 13.78
CA PHE A 191 -2.11 -4.37 14.87
C PHE A 191 -3.05 -5.09 15.85
N ASP A 192 -4.37 -4.90 15.70
CA ASP A 192 -5.42 -5.55 16.49
C ASP A 192 -6.49 -6.13 15.54
N LEU A 193 -6.62 -7.47 15.57
CA LEU A 193 -7.56 -8.19 14.71
C LEU A 193 -9.01 -7.97 15.12
N GLU A 194 -9.30 -7.72 16.39
CA GLU A 194 -10.68 -7.48 16.84
C GLU A 194 -11.19 -6.12 16.32
N THR A 195 -10.34 -5.10 16.30
CA THR A 195 -10.66 -3.81 15.68
C THR A 195 -10.83 -3.98 14.17
N PHE A 196 -10.00 -4.80 13.53
CA PHE A 196 -10.12 -5.08 12.12
C PHE A 196 -11.42 -5.84 11.78
N LYS A 197 -11.79 -6.86 12.54
CA LYS A 197 -13.06 -7.58 12.38
C LYS A 197 -14.26 -6.64 12.48
N ARG A 198 -14.30 -5.77 13.51
CA ARG A 198 -15.36 -4.76 13.64
C ARG A 198 -15.45 -3.81 12.45
N PHE A 199 -14.32 -3.46 11.83
CA PHE A 199 -14.32 -2.69 10.59
C PHE A 199 -14.94 -3.49 9.44
N LEU A 200 -14.55 -4.76 9.27
CA LEU A 200 -15.09 -5.63 8.22
C LEU A 200 -16.60 -5.84 8.37
N ASP A 201 -17.09 -6.05 9.59
CA ASP A 201 -18.53 -6.16 9.88
C ASP A 201 -19.29 -4.90 9.43
N LYS A 202 -18.71 -3.71 9.62
CA LYS A 202 -19.32 -2.46 9.16
C LYS A 202 -19.27 -2.32 7.63
N VAL A 203 -18.23 -2.79 6.98
CA VAL A 203 -18.13 -2.84 5.51
C VAL A 203 -19.22 -3.74 4.94
N ASP A 204 -19.40 -4.92 5.51
CA ASP A 204 -20.45 -5.88 5.12
C ASP A 204 -21.86 -5.33 5.37
N ALA A 205 -22.10 -4.76 6.55
CA ALA A 205 -23.38 -4.12 6.89
C ALA A 205 -23.72 -2.95 5.95
N ALA A 206 -22.68 -2.27 5.44
CA ALA A 206 -22.83 -1.21 4.43
C ALA A 206 -23.10 -1.74 3.01
N GLY A 207 -23.01 -3.06 2.78
CA GLY A 207 -23.19 -3.70 1.47
C GLY A 207 -22.08 -3.38 0.47
N ILE A 208 -20.90 -2.97 0.93
CA ILE A 208 -19.78 -2.63 0.06
C ILE A 208 -19.08 -3.91 -0.38
N LYS A 209 -18.97 -4.13 -1.70
CA LYS A 209 -18.32 -5.31 -2.28
C LYS A 209 -17.06 -4.89 -3.03
N THR A 210 -15.91 -5.32 -2.50
CA THR A 210 -14.58 -5.07 -3.07
C THR A 210 -13.60 -6.04 -2.42
N HIS A 211 -12.45 -6.29 -3.05
CA HIS A 211 -11.38 -7.05 -2.39
C HIS A 211 -10.69 -6.19 -1.33
N ILE A 212 -10.52 -6.74 -0.14
CA ILE A 212 -9.83 -6.05 0.97
C ILE A 212 -8.53 -6.78 1.30
N MET A 213 -7.46 -6.00 1.39
CA MET A 213 -6.13 -6.45 1.80
C MET A 213 -5.74 -5.77 3.11
N ALA A 214 -5.43 -6.56 4.13
CA ALA A 214 -4.97 -6.04 5.42
C ALA A 214 -3.54 -5.49 5.32
N GLY A 215 -3.34 -4.25 5.75
CA GLY A 215 -2.03 -3.64 5.87
C GLY A 215 -1.24 -4.22 7.04
N ILE A 216 -0.04 -4.73 6.79
CA ILE A 216 0.84 -5.34 7.80
C ILE A 216 2.15 -4.57 7.86
N ILE A 217 2.50 -4.06 9.03
CA ILE A 217 3.78 -3.36 9.26
C ILE A 217 4.62 -4.19 10.24
N PRO A 218 5.69 -4.87 9.79
CA PRO A 218 6.61 -5.53 10.69
C PRO A 218 7.37 -4.52 11.55
N LEU A 219 7.13 -4.52 12.86
CA LEU A 219 7.75 -3.57 13.78
C LEU A 219 9.22 -3.92 14.00
N LYS A 220 10.11 -2.93 13.89
CA LYS A 220 11.56 -3.13 14.04
C LYS A 220 12.07 -2.84 15.45
N ALA A 221 11.34 -2.02 16.21
CA ALA A 221 11.72 -1.61 17.56
C ALA A 221 10.52 -0.97 18.28
N ALA A 222 10.55 -0.95 19.61
CA ALA A 222 9.54 -0.27 20.43
C ALA A 222 9.47 1.25 20.15
N GLY A 223 10.60 1.89 19.82
CA GLY A 223 10.62 3.30 19.43
C GLY A 223 9.85 3.59 18.15
N MET A 224 9.93 2.71 17.14
CA MET A 224 9.13 2.81 15.92
C MET A 224 7.63 2.73 16.22
N ALA A 225 7.22 1.79 17.07
CA ALA A 225 5.81 1.62 17.43
C ALA A 225 5.24 2.84 18.18
N ARG A 226 6.01 3.39 19.14
CA ARG A 226 5.63 4.63 19.85
C ARG A 226 5.52 5.81 18.88
N TYR A 227 6.52 6.01 18.02
CA TYR A 227 6.49 7.06 17.01
C TYR A 227 5.24 6.96 16.11
N MET A 228 4.89 5.75 15.69
CA MET A 228 3.69 5.54 14.87
C MET A 228 2.41 5.93 15.61
N ASN A 229 2.26 5.55 16.87
CA ASN A 229 1.09 5.92 17.68
C ASN A 229 0.96 7.44 17.86
N GLU A 230 2.08 8.15 17.94
CA GLU A 230 2.10 9.60 18.18
C GLU A 230 1.97 10.43 16.90
N ASN A 231 2.48 9.92 15.77
CA ASN A 231 2.72 10.75 14.58
C ASN A 231 2.02 10.23 13.31
N VAL A 232 1.50 9.00 13.30
CA VAL A 232 0.88 8.43 12.09
C VAL A 232 -0.62 8.23 12.30
N PRO A 233 -1.46 9.09 11.70
CA PRO A 233 -2.91 8.97 11.84
C PRO A 233 -3.43 7.60 11.40
N GLY A 234 -4.29 7.00 12.22
CA GLY A 234 -4.91 5.72 11.92
C GLY A 234 -4.03 4.49 12.20
N ILE A 235 -2.93 4.69 12.89
CA ILE A 235 -2.12 3.62 13.50
C ILE A 235 -2.43 3.55 15.00
N ALA A 236 -2.64 2.33 15.49
CA ALA A 236 -2.80 2.05 16.92
C ALA A 236 -2.09 0.74 17.25
N VAL A 237 -0.83 0.82 17.66
CA VAL A 237 -0.06 -0.32 18.13
C VAL A 237 -0.39 -0.57 19.59
N PRO A 238 -0.87 -1.78 19.97
CA PRO A 238 -1.16 -2.14 21.36
C PRO A 238 0.06 -2.03 22.27
N GLN A 239 -0.14 -1.55 23.49
CA GLN A 239 0.94 -1.37 24.48
C GLN A 239 1.72 -2.66 24.72
N GLU A 240 1.02 -3.81 24.78
CA GLU A 240 1.64 -5.12 24.93
C GLU A 240 2.70 -5.41 23.86
N MET A 241 2.44 -5.06 22.59
CA MET A 241 3.40 -5.24 21.52
C MET A 241 4.63 -4.35 21.71
N ILE A 242 4.43 -3.12 22.16
CA ILE A 242 5.51 -2.17 22.48
C ILE A 242 6.38 -2.71 23.60
N ASP A 243 5.78 -3.23 24.67
CA ASP A 243 6.48 -3.77 25.83
C ASP A 243 7.26 -5.04 25.47
N ARG A 244 6.71 -5.93 24.66
CA ARG A 244 7.40 -7.12 24.13
C ARG A 244 8.64 -6.72 23.31
N LEU A 245 8.53 -5.71 22.45
CA LEU A 245 9.67 -5.22 21.66
C LEU A 245 10.74 -4.55 22.54
N ALA A 246 10.34 -3.85 23.58
CA ALA A 246 11.26 -3.25 24.55
C ALA A 246 12.01 -4.34 25.34
N ALA A 247 11.30 -5.36 25.83
CA ALA A 247 11.90 -6.50 26.51
C ALA A 247 12.90 -7.26 25.63
N ALA A 248 12.57 -7.47 24.35
CA ALA A 248 13.48 -8.10 23.39
C ALA A 248 14.75 -7.25 23.17
N ALA A 249 14.64 -5.91 23.23
CA ALA A 249 15.82 -5.04 23.13
C ALA A 249 16.75 -5.17 24.36
N GLU A 250 16.21 -5.22 25.56
CA GLU A 250 16.97 -5.41 26.79
C GLU A 250 17.61 -6.81 26.84
N GLU A 251 16.86 -7.85 26.45
CA GLU A 251 17.41 -9.20 26.32
C GLU A 251 18.59 -9.25 25.34
N GLY A 252 18.45 -8.60 24.18
CA GLY A 252 19.50 -8.51 23.16
C GLY A 252 20.77 -7.84 23.71
N LYS A 253 20.62 -6.75 24.47
CA LYS A 253 21.75 -6.09 25.16
C LYS A 253 22.41 -7.02 26.15
N ALA A 254 21.65 -7.67 27.00
CA ALA A 254 22.16 -8.58 28.04
C ALA A 254 22.92 -9.78 27.46
N LYS A 255 22.46 -10.30 26.31
CA LYS A 255 23.05 -11.45 25.63
C LYS A 255 24.08 -11.09 24.54
N GLY A 256 24.31 -9.81 24.26
CA GLY A 256 25.17 -9.36 23.16
C GLY A 256 24.62 -9.72 21.75
N VAL A 257 23.31 -9.97 21.62
CA VAL A 257 22.65 -10.35 20.37
C VAL A 257 21.94 -9.14 19.77
N LYS A 258 22.30 -8.78 18.53
CA LYS A 258 21.66 -7.68 17.80
C LYS A 258 20.41 -8.16 17.06
N GLY A 259 19.42 -7.25 16.87
CA GLY A 259 18.28 -7.46 16.01
C GLY A 259 17.13 -8.29 16.60
N LEU A 260 17.14 -8.66 17.87
CA LEU A 260 16.05 -9.40 18.51
C LEU A 260 14.68 -8.70 18.39
N PRO A 261 14.55 -7.37 18.59
CA PRO A 261 13.24 -6.71 18.39
C PRO A 261 12.73 -6.83 16.96
N MET A 262 13.58 -6.67 15.95
CA MET A 262 13.18 -6.82 14.55
C MET A 262 12.75 -8.26 14.25
N LYS A 263 13.47 -9.26 14.76
CA LYS A 263 13.08 -10.67 14.62
C LYS A 263 11.71 -10.92 15.26
N LEU A 264 11.48 -10.42 16.47
CA LEU A 264 10.19 -10.53 17.15
C LEU A 264 9.07 -9.82 16.34
N GLY A 265 9.32 -8.63 15.81
CA GLY A 265 8.33 -7.92 14.98
C GLY A 265 7.99 -8.66 13.69
N MET A 266 8.95 -9.33 13.06
CA MET A 266 8.69 -10.22 11.92
C MET A 266 7.83 -11.44 12.35
N GLU A 267 8.08 -12.00 13.52
CA GLU A 267 7.28 -13.10 14.07
C GLU A 267 5.85 -12.68 14.35
N MET A 268 5.64 -11.54 14.99
CA MET A 268 4.32 -10.98 15.24
C MET A 268 3.56 -10.69 13.94
N ALA A 269 4.24 -10.15 12.93
CA ALA A 269 3.65 -9.92 11.61
C ALA A 269 3.24 -11.24 10.92
N ALA A 270 4.09 -12.25 10.97
CA ALA A 270 3.80 -13.57 10.40
C ALA A 270 2.62 -14.25 11.09
N GLU A 271 2.55 -14.19 12.43
CA GLU A 271 1.41 -14.71 13.21
C GLU A 271 0.10 -14.02 12.85
N MET A 272 0.13 -12.69 12.63
CA MET A 272 -1.04 -11.94 12.22
C MET A 272 -1.49 -12.32 10.81
N ILE A 273 -0.56 -12.42 9.85
CA ILE A 273 -0.84 -12.86 8.48
C ILE A 273 -1.46 -14.26 8.47
N ALA A 274 -0.89 -15.20 9.25
CA ALA A 274 -1.42 -16.57 9.37
C ALA A 274 -2.87 -16.56 9.85
N LYS A 275 -3.17 -15.83 10.93
CA LYS A 275 -4.53 -15.71 11.47
C LYS A 275 -5.51 -15.10 10.45
N ILE A 276 -5.12 -14.03 9.75
CA ILE A 276 -5.96 -13.40 8.72
C ILE A 276 -6.31 -14.40 7.63
N LYS A 277 -5.34 -15.18 7.18
CA LYS A 277 -5.51 -16.20 6.14
C LYS A 277 -6.37 -17.37 6.64
N ASP A 278 -6.03 -17.95 7.80
CA ASP A 278 -6.68 -19.15 8.33
C ASP A 278 -8.13 -18.90 8.75
N GLU A 279 -8.43 -17.71 9.28
CA GLU A 279 -9.78 -17.27 9.63
C GLU A 279 -10.55 -16.67 8.44
N HIS A 280 -9.93 -16.60 7.24
CA HIS A 280 -10.53 -15.98 6.04
C HIS A 280 -11.11 -14.59 6.29
N LEU A 281 -10.40 -13.75 7.05
CA LEU A 281 -10.90 -12.44 7.45
C LEU A 281 -11.04 -11.48 6.26
N CYS A 282 -10.11 -11.54 5.31
CA CYS A 282 -10.14 -10.72 4.10
C CYS A 282 -9.42 -11.40 2.94
N ASP A 283 -9.37 -10.76 1.77
CA ASP A 283 -8.88 -11.36 0.53
C ASP A 283 -7.36 -11.42 0.42
N GLY A 284 -6.62 -10.74 1.29
CA GLY A 284 -5.16 -10.73 1.19
C GLY A 284 -4.47 -9.80 2.19
N VAL A 285 -3.15 -9.66 2.02
CA VAL A 285 -2.31 -8.78 2.84
C VAL A 285 -1.44 -7.87 1.99
N HIS A 286 -1.20 -6.67 2.50
CA HIS A 286 -0.26 -5.69 1.97
C HIS A 286 0.84 -5.43 3.01
N ILE A 287 2.09 -5.80 2.70
CA ILE A 287 3.20 -5.75 3.66
C ILE A 287 4.02 -4.48 3.44
N MET A 288 3.98 -3.57 4.42
CA MET A 288 4.74 -2.32 4.46
C MET A 288 5.99 -2.51 5.31
N ALA A 289 7.08 -2.98 4.69
CA ALA A 289 8.30 -3.35 5.42
C ALA A 289 9.19 -2.16 5.81
N ILE A 290 8.94 -0.99 5.24
CA ILE A 290 9.58 0.30 5.57
C ILE A 290 11.12 0.20 5.61
N GLY A 291 11.75 -0.05 4.45
CA GLY A 291 13.21 -0.22 4.30
C GLY A 291 13.76 -1.56 4.84
N ALA A 292 12.91 -2.58 4.93
CA ALA A 292 13.29 -3.94 5.28
C ALA A 292 12.63 -4.97 4.34
N GLU A 293 12.43 -4.59 3.09
CA GLU A 293 11.68 -5.36 2.07
C GLU A 293 12.28 -6.75 1.87
N LYS A 294 13.59 -6.90 2.02
CA LYS A 294 14.30 -8.19 1.97
C LYS A 294 13.84 -9.21 3.03
N ASN A 295 13.15 -8.77 4.07
CA ASN A 295 12.62 -9.65 5.11
C ASN A 295 11.23 -10.21 4.78
N VAL A 296 10.54 -9.65 3.78
CA VAL A 296 9.17 -10.06 3.40
C VAL A 296 9.09 -11.55 3.04
N PRO A 297 10.01 -12.15 2.26
CA PRO A 297 9.95 -13.58 1.98
C PRO A 297 9.96 -14.46 3.23
N ALA A 298 10.81 -14.13 4.21
CA ALA A 298 10.89 -14.88 5.47
C ALA A 298 9.63 -14.73 6.34
N ILE A 299 8.98 -13.55 6.31
CA ILE A 299 7.70 -13.31 6.99
C ILE A 299 6.61 -14.19 6.35
N LEU A 300 6.52 -14.21 5.02
CA LEU A 300 5.53 -15.01 4.28
C LEU A 300 5.74 -16.52 4.49
N GLU A 301 6.98 -16.99 4.44
CA GLU A 301 7.32 -18.39 4.71
C GLU A 301 6.88 -18.79 6.12
N LYS A 302 7.19 -17.96 7.13
CA LYS A 302 6.78 -18.20 8.52
C LYS A 302 5.27 -18.16 8.71
N ALA A 303 4.56 -17.35 7.93
CA ALA A 303 3.10 -17.28 7.91
C ALA A 303 2.44 -18.43 7.11
N GLY A 304 3.21 -19.31 6.49
CA GLY A 304 2.67 -20.38 5.65
C GLY A 304 1.96 -19.85 4.39
N VAL A 305 2.40 -18.70 3.85
CA VAL A 305 1.81 -18.08 2.67
C VAL A 305 2.73 -18.26 1.47
N THR A 306 2.17 -18.87 0.42
CA THR A 306 2.78 -18.98 -0.93
C THR A 306 1.78 -18.46 -1.95
N ILE A 307 2.26 -17.82 -3.05
CA ILE A 307 1.42 -17.30 -4.13
C ILE A 307 1.33 -18.28 -5.32
#